data_163af6c7bde7c439a471b2683cafa03e
#
_entry.id   163af6c7bde7c439a471b2683cafa03e
#
_cell.length_a   1.000
_cell.length_b   1.000
_cell.length_c   1.000
_cell.angle_alpha   90.00
_cell.angle_beta   90.00
_cell.angle_gamma   90.00
#
_symmetry.space_group_name_H-M   'P 1'
#
loop_
_entity.id
_entity.type
_entity.pdbx_description
1 polymer ?
#
loop_
_entity_poly.entity_id
_entity_poly.type
_entity_poly.pdbx_seq_one_letter_code
_entity_poly.pdbx_strand_id
1 'polypeptide(L)'
;MLGKMPVASGSNHVFQLAEIRWGSMAARFPAIEVIRKSGKECFQGMDGEHTLQDFWAWAFSDLVSNTERSKLAEYIVATAMGCDGGISPTWGSFDLLSPEGIKIEVKASAYIQSWEQKGFSRIKFSIAENLYWNGVVYAKEKKRQADVYVFCVLKHKEQDTINPIDLEQWEFYPVSTDILNEAVKGQKTICLARVTELCGRGPFTYQMLRKAVVEAWQSGGTRRYDKAEVLAVR
;
A
#
# COMPACT_ATOMS: atom_id res chain seq x y z
N MET A 1 14.85 87.39 5.73
CA MET A 1 16.03 86.85 5.04
C MET A 1 15.85 85.34 5.02
N LEU A 2 15.54 84.85 3.84
CA LEU A 2 15.22 83.44 3.62
C LEU A 2 16.50 82.63 3.28
N GLY A 3 16.91 81.77 4.15
CA GLY A 3 18.04 80.85 3.93
C GLY A 3 17.58 79.58 3.15
N LYS A 4 18.21 79.31 2.00
CA LYS A 4 18.01 78.16 1.16
C LYS A 4 18.60 76.96 1.83
N MET A 5 17.82 75.86 1.95
CA MET A 5 18.30 74.50 2.28
C MET A 5 18.87 73.79 1.03
N PRO A 6 19.90 72.97 1.16
CA PRO A 6 20.43 72.21 0.05
C PRO A 6 19.66 70.89 -0.15
N VAL A 7 19.47 70.56 -1.42
CA VAL A 7 18.85 69.32 -1.89
C VAL A 7 19.83 68.20 -1.69
N ALA A 8 19.44 67.16 -0.94
CA ALA A 8 20.20 65.90 -0.79
C ALA A 8 19.93 65.03 -2.00
N SER A 9 20.99 64.61 -2.69
CA SER A 9 21.02 63.62 -3.77
C SER A 9 20.67 62.23 -3.24
N GLY A 10 19.67 61.59 -3.87
CA GLY A 10 19.29 60.21 -3.55
C GLY A 10 20.34 59.21 -3.95
N SER A 11 20.80 58.45 -3.02
CA SER A 11 21.56 57.22 -3.24
C SER A 11 20.59 56.03 -3.31
N ASN A 12 20.49 55.43 -4.50
CA ASN A 12 19.80 54.20 -4.74
C ASN A 12 20.49 53.04 -3.98
N HIS A 13 19.98 52.68 -2.82
CA HIS A 13 20.30 51.38 -2.21
C HIS A 13 19.51 50.28 -2.92
N VAL A 14 20.17 49.63 -3.85
CA VAL A 14 19.75 48.36 -4.38
C VAL A 14 19.81 47.35 -3.23
N PHE A 15 18.64 46.93 -2.72
CA PHE A 15 18.56 45.80 -1.82
C PHE A 15 18.94 44.54 -2.60
N GLN A 16 20.17 44.09 -2.44
CA GLN A 16 20.66 42.82 -2.86
C GLN A 16 19.98 41.76 -1.96
N LEU A 17 18.92 41.13 -2.47
CA LEU A 17 18.34 39.95 -1.85
C LEU A 17 19.41 38.86 -1.86
N ALA A 18 20.01 38.63 -0.71
CA ALA A 18 20.86 37.47 -0.50
C ALA A 18 20.03 36.20 -0.75
N GLU A 19 20.30 35.54 -1.85
CA GLU A 19 19.81 34.18 -2.06
C GLU A 19 20.33 33.32 -0.90
N ILE A 20 19.46 32.99 0.04
CA ILE A 20 19.72 31.97 1.05
C ILE A 20 19.81 30.66 0.28
N ARG A 21 21.01 30.26 -0.13
CA ARG A 21 21.30 28.91 -0.54
C ARG A 21 21.01 28.00 0.66
N TRP A 22 19.86 27.32 0.63
CA TRP A 22 19.61 26.17 1.46
C TRP A 22 20.62 25.10 1.00
N GLY A 23 21.83 25.14 1.56
CA GLY A 23 22.76 24.02 1.45
C GLY A 23 22.02 22.78 1.96
N SER A 24 22.08 21.69 1.18
CA SER A 24 21.61 20.38 1.58
C SER A 24 22.27 20.03 2.92
N MET A 25 21.60 20.38 4.03
CA MET A 25 22.00 19.85 5.33
C MET A 25 21.67 18.37 5.29
N ALA A 26 22.70 17.51 5.24
CA ALA A 26 22.52 16.08 5.42
C ALA A 26 21.61 15.84 6.63
N ALA A 27 20.59 14.98 6.47
CA ALA A 27 19.65 14.70 7.52
C ALA A 27 20.40 14.27 8.79
N ARG A 28 20.12 14.93 9.92
CA ARG A 28 20.78 14.64 11.21
C ARG A 28 20.55 13.19 11.65
N PHE A 29 19.41 12.63 11.26
CA PHE A 29 19.03 11.24 11.51
C PHE A 29 18.61 10.63 10.16
N PRO A 30 19.50 9.94 9.46
CA PRO A 30 19.15 9.23 8.24
C PRO A 30 18.20 8.08 8.53
N ALA A 31 17.46 7.63 7.52
CA ALA A 31 16.59 6.46 7.65
C ALA A 31 17.39 5.24 8.12
N ILE A 32 16.82 4.49 9.05
CA ILE A 32 17.42 3.23 9.54
C ILE A 32 17.12 2.13 8.54
N GLU A 33 18.13 1.37 8.14
CA GLU A 33 17.95 0.14 7.37
C GLU A 33 17.27 -0.91 8.26
N VAL A 34 16.07 -1.35 7.86
CA VAL A 34 15.32 -2.37 8.58
C VAL A 34 15.69 -3.75 8.05
N ILE A 35 16.20 -4.62 8.95
CA ILE A 35 16.58 -5.99 8.62
C ILE A 35 15.45 -6.94 8.99
N ARG A 36 15.09 -7.84 8.04
CA ARG A 36 14.09 -8.89 8.27
C ARG A 36 14.51 -9.77 9.44
N LYS A 37 13.60 -9.98 10.36
CA LYS A 37 13.78 -10.83 11.53
C LYS A 37 13.29 -12.26 11.26
N SER A 38 13.91 -13.24 11.95
CA SER A 38 13.55 -14.66 11.80
C SER A 38 12.45 -15.10 12.76
N GLY A 39 12.21 -14.31 13.81
CA GLY A 39 11.33 -14.67 14.91
C GLY A 39 12.04 -15.36 16.08
N LYS A 40 13.29 -15.82 15.90
CA LYS A 40 14.08 -16.51 16.94
C LYS A 40 14.86 -15.56 17.85
N GLU A 41 14.87 -14.27 17.53
CA GLU A 41 15.54 -13.25 18.32
C GLU A 41 14.87 -13.13 19.70
N CYS A 42 15.67 -13.24 20.77
CA CYS A 42 15.18 -13.12 22.14
C CYS A 42 15.12 -11.67 22.58
N PHE A 43 14.13 -11.36 23.42
CA PHE A 43 14.08 -10.06 24.13
C PHE A 43 15.20 -9.98 25.17
N GLN A 44 15.82 -8.82 25.26
CA GLN A 44 16.84 -8.54 26.27
C GLN A 44 16.21 -7.79 27.44
N GLY A 45 16.56 -8.19 28.68
CA GLY A 45 16.07 -7.53 29.90
C GLY A 45 14.67 -7.94 30.35
N MET A 46 14.08 -8.98 29.74
CA MET A 46 12.88 -9.65 30.24
C MET A 46 13.26 -10.87 31.07
N ASP A 47 12.45 -11.18 32.09
CA ASP A 47 12.56 -12.43 32.81
C ASP A 47 12.02 -13.59 31.95
N GLY A 48 12.77 -14.69 31.86
CA GLY A 48 12.44 -15.85 31.02
C GLY A 48 12.92 -15.73 29.57
N GLU A 49 12.69 -16.80 28.81
CA GLU A 49 13.06 -16.87 27.40
C GLU A 49 11.85 -16.50 26.51
N HIS A 50 11.75 -15.22 26.15
CA HIS A 50 10.73 -14.69 25.24
C HIS A 50 11.35 -14.34 23.90
N THR A 51 10.73 -14.80 22.82
CA THR A 51 11.19 -14.58 21.45
C THR A 51 10.31 -13.57 20.71
N LEU A 52 10.80 -13.07 19.58
CA LEU A 52 10.01 -12.24 18.69
C LEU A 52 8.82 -13.02 18.08
N GLN A 53 8.91 -14.34 17.95
CA GLN A 53 7.81 -15.19 17.54
C GLN A 53 6.68 -15.20 18.58
N ASP A 54 7.01 -15.20 19.88
CA ASP A 54 6.01 -15.12 20.96
C ASP A 54 5.25 -13.79 20.89
N PHE A 55 5.99 -12.69 20.64
CA PHE A 55 5.36 -11.39 20.41
C PHE A 55 4.44 -11.42 19.19
N TRP A 56 4.86 -12.01 18.07
CA TRP A 56 4.00 -12.11 16.89
C TRP A 56 2.76 -12.96 17.15
N ALA A 57 2.90 -14.08 17.85
CA ALA A 57 1.77 -14.89 18.26
C ALA A 57 0.79 -14.13 19.15
N TRP A 58 1.29 -13.38 20.11
CA TRP A 58 0.46 -12.54 20.99
C TRP A 58 -0.23 -11.41 20.22
N ALA A 59 0.48 -10.72 19.33
CA ALA A 59 -0.01 -9.50 18.69
C ALA A 59 -0.89 -9.76 17.47
N PHE A 60 -0.67 -10.86 16.72
CA PHE A 60 -1.22 -11.07 15.37
C PHE A 60 -2.02 -12.36 15.20
N SER A 61 -2.45 -13.02 16.28
CA SER A 61 -3.20 -14.29 16.18
C SER A 61 -4.66 -14.13 15.76
N ASP A 62 -5.28 -12.95 15.91
CA ASP A 62 -6.64 -12.72 15.42
C ASP A 62 -6.65 -12.45 13.91
N LEU A 63 -6.35 -13.49 13.13
CA LEU A 63 -6.29 -13.41 11.66
C LEU A 63 -7.65 -13.16 10.98
N VAL A 64 -8.76 -13.20 11.74
CA VAL A 64 -10.10 -12.84 11.26
C VAL A 64 -10.35 -11.35 11.36
N SER A 65 -9.63 -10.62 12.22
CA SER A 65 -9.75 -9.17 12.35
C SER A 65 -9.41 -8.44 11.04
N ASN A 66 -9.91 -7.23 10.88
CA ASN A 66 -9.70 -6.49 9.61
C ASN A 66 -8.22 -6.19 9.32
N THR A 67 -7.45 -5.85 10.35
CA THR A 67 -6.05 -5.43 10.22
C THR A 67 -5.17 -6.62 9.86
N GLU A 68 -5.23 -7.68 10.67
CA GLU A 68 -4.40 -8.87 10.53
C GLU A 68 -4.77 -9.64 9.26
N ARG A 69 -6.07 -9.77 8.96
CA ARG A 69 -6.55 -10.35 7.71
C ARG A 69 -6.04 -9.59 6.48
N SER A 70 -6.03 -8.25 6.53
CA SER A 70 -5.50 -7.46 5.41
C SER A 70 -4.02 -7.71 5.21
N LYS A 71 -3.24 -7.76 6.29
CA LYS A 71 -1.81 -8.05 6.24
C LYS A 71 -1.53 -9.49 5.80
N LEU A 72 -2.35 -10.44 6.23
CA LEU A 72 -2.28 -11.83 5.77
C LEU A 72 -2.59 -11.94 4.27
N ALA A 73 -3.60 -11.23 3.77
CA ALA A 73 -3.91 -11.21 2.33
C ALA A 73 -2.76 -10.63 1.50
N GLU A 74 -2.10 -9.55 1.97
CA GLU A 74 -0.89 -9.04 1.33
C GLU A 74 0.20 -10.11 1.25
N TYR A 75 0.45 -10.83 2.35
CA TYR A 75 1.44 -11.92 2.39
C TYR A 75 1.08 -13.06 1.44
N ILE A 76 -0.20 -13.49 1.38
CA ILE A 76 -0.68 -14.52 0.45
C ILE A 76 -0.43 -14.08 -1.01
N VAL A 77 -0.75 -12.85 -1.36
CA VAL A 77 -0.49 -12.33 -2.71
C VAL A 77 1.01 -12.20 -2.97
N ALA A 78 1.81 -11.76 -2.00
CA ALA A 78 3.26 -11.65 -2.12
C ALA A 78 3.91 -13.01 -2.41
N THR A 79 3.50 -14.07 -1.69
CA THR A 79 3.99 -15.44 -1.92
C THR A 79 3.59 -15.95 -3.31
N ALA A 80 2.34 -15.73 -3.74
CA ALA A 80 1.90 -16.11 -5.09
C ALA A 80 2.70 -15.38 -6.19
N MET A 81 3.09 -14.12 -5.96
CA MET A 81 3.87 -13.32 -6.89
C MET A 81 5.40 -13.53 -6.78
N GLY A 82 5.88 -14.23 -5.74
CA GLY A 82 7.31 -14.46 -5.50
C GLY A 82 8.05 -13.19 -5.06
N CYS A 83 7.39 -12.31 -4.31
CA CYS A 83 7.96 -11.06 -3.79
C CYS A 83 7.89 -10.96 -2.26
N ASP A 84 7.77 -12.09 -1.55
CA ASP A 84 7.68 -12.19 -0.09
C ASP A 84 9.05 -12.20 0.62
N GLY A 85 10.16 -12.10 -0.12
CA GLY A 85 11.52 -12.16 0.43
C GLY A 85 11.94 -10.95 1.27
N GLY A 86 11.25 -9.83 1.15
CA GLY A 86 11.55 -8.57 1.84
C GLY A 86 10.78 -8.36 3.14
N ILE A 87 10.66 -7.09 3.51
CA ILE A 87 9.80 -6.61 4.61
C ILE A 87 8.65 -5.85 3.98
N SER A 88 7.42 -6.09 4.44
CA SER A 88 6.25 -5.37 3.96
C SER A 88 6.38 -3.87 4.27
N PRO A 89 6.28 -2.98 3.28
CA PRO A 89 6.38 -1.54 3.51
C PRO A 89 5.19 -1.03 4.33
N THR A 90 5.44 -0.13 5.28
CA THR A 90 4.38 0.43 6.12
C THR A 90 3.71 1.65 5.47
N TRP A 91 4.46 2.40 4.65
CA TRP A 91 4.03 3.67 4.05
C TRP A 91 4.28 3.72 2.53
N GLY A 92 3.98 2.62 1.85
CA GLY A 92 4.07 2.56 0.39
C GLY A 92 2.87 3.23 -0.29
N SER A 93 3.05 3.62 -1.54
CA SER A 93 1.95 4.06 -2.41
C SER A 93 1.17 2.89 -3.03
N PHE A 94 1.66 1.68 -2.85
CA PHE A 94 1.09 0.39 -3.20
C PHE A 94 1.66 -0.66 -2.23
N ASP A 95 1.01 -1.81 -2.11
CA ASP A 95 1.37 -2.82 -1.12
C ASP A 95 2.56 -3.70 -1.56
N LEU A 96 2.61 -4.09 -2.84
CA LEU A 96 3.60 -5.03 -3.36
C LEU A 96 4.17 -4.60 -4.70
N LEU A 97 5.46 -4.93 -4.93
CA LEU A 97 6.13 -4.82 -6.23
C LEU A 97 6.58 -6.21 -6.66
N SER A 98 6.02 -6.74 -7.74
CA SER A 98 6.40 -8.05 -8.25
C SER A 98 7.76 -8.02 -8.95
N PRO A 99 8.41 -9.20 -9.17
CA PRO A 99 9.65 -9.30 -9.95
C PRO A 99 9.52 -8.77 -11.39
N GLU A 100 8.31 -8.80 -11.95
CA GLU A 100 7.99 -8.24 -13.27
C GLU A 100 7.84 -6.71 -13.26
N GLY A 101 7.88 -6.08 -12.08
CA GLY A 101 7.70 -4.64 -11.91
C GLY A 101 6.24 -4.21 -11.77
N ILE A 102 5.30 -5.14 -11.57
CA ILE A 102 3.87 -4.84 -11.38
C ILE A 102 3.65 -4.27 -9.97
N LYS A 103 3.10 -3.07 -9.88
CA LYS A 103 2.66 -2.45 -8.63
C LYS A 103 1.28 -2.99 -8.27
N ILE A 104 1.16 -3.62 -7.11
CA ILE A 104 -0.07 -4.31 -6.71
C ILE A 104 -0.61 -3.68 -5.43
N GLU A 105 -1.91 -3.40 -5.42
CA GLU A 105 -2.68 -3.02 -4.25
C GLU A 105 -3.56 -4.19 -3.83
N VAL A 106 -3.51 -4.59 -2.57
CA VAL A 106 -4.28 -5.71 -2.03
C VAL A 106 -5.41 -5.19 -1.15
N LYS A 107 -6.61 -5.69 -1.36
CA LYS A 107 -7.79 -5.35 -0.55
C LYS A 107 -8.45 -6.62 -0.05
N ALA A 108 -8.61 -6.76 1.28
CA ALA A 108 -9.23 -7.92 1.89
C ALA A 108 -10.59 -7.60 2.50
N SER A 109 -11.50 -8.56 2.42
CA SER A 109 -12.81 -8.52 3.09
C SER A 109 -13.24 -9.94 3.46
N ALA A 110 -14.18 -10.07 4.41
CA ALA A 110 -14.71 -11.36 4.86
C ALA A 110 -16.19 -11.26 5.21
N TYR A 111 -16.91 -12.38 5.12
CA TYR A 111 -18.29 -12.47 5.59
C TYR A 111 -18.37 -12.56 7.10
N ILE A 112 -17.44 -13.27 7.74
CA ILE A 112 -17.32 -13.44 9.19
C ILE A 112 -16.23 -12.50 9.71
N GLN A 113 -16.50 -11.89 10.85
CA GLN A 113 -15.58 -10.99 11.56
C GLN A 113 -15.28 -11.58 12.95
N SER A 114 -14.24 -11.10 13.61
CA SER A 114 -13.88 -11.54 14.95
C SER A 114 -14.78 -11.01 16.08
N TRP A 115 -15.62 -10.02 15.78
CA TRP A 115 -16.60 -9.48 16.74
C TRP A 115 -18.00 -10.08 16.52
N GLU A 116 -18.90 -9.89 17.49
CA GLU A 116 -20.29 -10.33 17.40
C GLU A 116 -21.01 -9.69 16.20
N GLN A 117 -21.67 -10.50 15.38
CA GLN A 117 -22.40 -10.08 14.19
C GLN A 117 -23.86 -10.54 14.25
N LYS A 118 -24.78 -9.69 13.79
CA LYS A 118 -26.20 -10.05 13.58
C LYS A 118 -26.45 -10.77 12.25
N GLY A 119 -25.43 -10.91 11.42
CA GLY A 119 -25.47 -11.55 10.10
C GLY A 119 -24.18 -11.33 9.37
N PHE A 120 -24.00 -11.91 8.19
CA PHE A 120 -22.78 -11.77 7.41
C PHE A 120 -22.50 -10.32 7.00
N SER A 121 -21.24 -9.94 7.06
CA SER A 121 -20.78 -8.66 6.54
C SER A 121 -20.99 -8.56 5.04
N ARG A 122 -21.40 -7.38 4.57
CA ARG A 122 -21.40 -7.08 3.14
C ARG A 122 -19.97 -6.88 2.65
N ILE A 123 -19.57 -7.63 1.64
CA ILE A 123 -18.24 -7.50 1.07
C ILE A 123 -18.13 -6.17 0.32
N LYS A 124 -17.28 -5.29 0.82
CA LYS A 124 -16.93 -3.98 0.23
C LYS A 124 -15.43 -3.73 0.40
N PHE A 125 -14.86 -3.03 -0.56
CA PHE A 125 -13.46 -2.68 -0.55
C PHE A 125 -13.29 -1.17 -0.73
N SER A 126 -12.29 -0.58 -0.06
CA SER A 126 -11.86 0.79 -0.30
C SER A 126 -11.02 0.85 -1.56
N ILE A 127 -11.37 1.78 -2.46
CA ILE A 127 -10.68 2.03 -3.73
C ILE A 127 -10.42 3.52 -3.92
N ALA A 128 -10.38 4.28 -2.84
CA ALA A 128 -10.16 5.73 -2.89
C ALA A 128 -8.82 6.06 -3.53
N GLU A 129 -8.80 7.12 -4.31
CA GLU A 129 -7.56 7.70 -4.85
C GLU A 129 -6.80 8.44 -3.75
N ASN A 130 -5.48 8.28 -3.71
CA ASN A 130 -4.60 8.86 -2.72
C ASN A 130 -3.58 9.79 -3.35
N LEU A 131 -3.09 10.76 -2.56
CA LEU A 131 -1.94 11.57 -2.94
C LEU A 131 -0.67 10.73 -2.79
N TYR A 132 0.15 10.71 -3.83
CA TYR A 132 1.47 10.09 -3.76
C TYR A 132 2.41 10.94 -2.87
N TRP A 133 3.12 10.28 -1.97
CA TRP A 133 4.20 10.87 -1.18
C TRP A 133 5.54 10.38 -1.70
N ASN A 134 6.42 11.29 -2.12
CA ASN A 134 7.74 10.94 -2.67
C ASN A 134 8.88 10.99 -1.64
N GLY A 135 8.56 11.05 -0.34
CA GLY A 135 9.52 11.22 0.75
C GLY A 135 9.74 12.69 1.16
N VAL A 136 9.33 13.66 0.34
CA VAL A 136 9.54 15.10 0.57
C VAL A 136 8.24 15.89 0.46
N VAL A 137 7.47 15.67 -0.59
CA VAL A 137 6.20 16.38 -0.86
C VAL A 137 5.13 15.43 -1.36
N TYR A 138 3.86 15.81 -1.13
CA TYR A 138 2.73 15.12 -1.73
C TYR A 138 2.53 15.57 -3.18
N ALA A 139 2.14 14.62 -4.04
CA ALA A 139 1.69 14.93 -5.39
C ALA A 139 0.49 15.90 -5.35
N LYS A 140 0.32 16.71 -6.40
CA LYS A 140 -0.80 17.66 -6.51
C LYS A 140 -2.14 16.96 -6.79
N GLU A 141 -2.10 15.82 -7.45
CA GLU A 141 -3.29 15.08 -7.89
C GLU A 141 -3.40 13.72 -7.20
N LYS A 142 -4.64 13.38 -6.86
CA LYS A 142 -4.96 12.04 -6.33
C LYS A 142 -5.09 11.07 -7.49
N LYS A 143 -4.53 9.88 -7.33
CA LYS A 143 -4.71 8.78 -8.26
C LYS A 143 -4.58 7.43 -7.54
N ARG A 144 -5.00 6.35 -8.20
CA ARG A 144 -4.65 4.98 -7.80
C ARG A 144 -3.23 4.72 -8.27
N GLN A 145 -2.35 4.32 -7.35
CA GLN A 145 -0.90 4.24 -7.63
C GLN A 145 -0.47 2.86 -8.14
N ALA A 146 -1.25 1.83 -7.86
CA ALA A 146 -0.99 0.47 -8.31
C ALA A 146 -1.41 0.25 -9.76
N ASP A 147 -0.84 -0.77 -10.42
CA ASP A 147 -1.21 -1.21 -11.76
C ASP A 147 -2.37 -2.19 -11.72
N VAL A 148 -2.41 -3.02 -10.68
CA VAL A 148 -3.44 -4.04 -10.45
C VAL A 148 -3.92 -3.96 -9.01
N TYR A 149 -5.23 -4.04 -8.82
CA TYR A 149 -5.87 -4.29 -7.54
C TYR A 149 -6.19 -5.78 -7.43
N VAL A 150 -5.78 -6.43 -6.33
CA VAL A 150 -6.16 -7.79 -6.00
C VAL A 150 -7.15 -7.75 -4.85
N PHE A 151 -8.42 -8.01 -5.16
CA PHE A 151 -9.47 -8.11 -4.15
C PHE A 151 -9.54 -9.54 -3.61
N CYS A 152 -9.31 -9.69 -2.31
CA CYS A 152 -9.23 -10.95 -1.59
C CYS A 152 -10.46 -11.11 -0.70
N VAL A 153 -11.19 -12.20 -0.84
CA VAL A 153 -12.36 -12.51 -0.03
C VAL A 153 -12.10 -13.78 0.77
N LEU A 154 -12.08 -13.66 2.11
CA LEU A 154 -12.21 -14.82 2.97
C LEU A 154 -13.69 -15.25 2.92
N LYS A 155 -13.99 -16.22 2.04
CA LYS A 155 -15.36 -16.59 1.63
C LYS A 155 -16.10 -17.49 2.60
N HIS A 156 -15.37 -18.11 3.56
CA HIS A 156 -15.93 -19.07 4.50
C HIS A 156 -17.02 -18.43 5.38
N LYS A 157 -18.09 -19.19 5.66
CA LYS A 157 -19.30 -18.70 6.36
C LYS A 157 -19.67 -19.48 7.60
N GLU A 158 -18.84 -20.46 7.98
CA GLU A 158 -19.04 -21.26 9.19
C GLU A 158 -18.03 -20.82 10.26
N GLN A 159 -18.55 -20.27 11.39
CA GLN A 159 -17.67 -19.70 12.44
C GLN A 159 -16.74 -20.76 13.07
N ASP A 160 -17.25 -21.96 13.29
CA ASP A 160 -16.50 -23.00 14.00
C ASP A 160 -15.33 -23.58 13.17
N THR A 161 -15.34 -23.36 11.86
CA THR A 161 -14.36 -23.91 10.92
C THR A 161 -13.62 -22.84 10.12
N ILE A 162 -13.80 -21.54 10.47
CA ILE A 162 -13.08 -20.48 9.80
C ILE A 162 -11.58 -20.56 10.12
N ASN A 163 -10.79 -20.61 9.06
CA ASN A 163 -9.34 -20.74 9.17
C ASN A 163 -8.65 -19.86 8.10
N PRO A 164 -8.24 -18.64 8.42
CA PRO A 164 -7.64 -17.73 7.43
C PRO A 164 -6.31 -18.24 6.83
N ILE A 165 -5.64 -19.20 7.43
CA ILE A 165 -4.44 -19.84 6.86
C ILE A 165 -4.76 -21.00 5.90
N ASP A 166 -6.02 -21.40 5.78
CA ASP A 166 -6.49 -22.32 4.76
C ASP A 166 -6.83 -21.56 3.48
N LEU A 167 -5.99 -21.68 2.45
CA LEU A 167 -6.13 -20.92 1.21
C LEU A 167 -7.33 -21.35 0.37
N GLU A 168 -7.96 -22.51 0.63
CA GLU A 168 -9.22 -22.90 -0.02
C GLU A 168 -10.40 -22.05 0.46
N GLN A 169 -10.28 -21.42 1.61
CA GLN A 169 -11.28 -20.48 2.14
C GLN A 169 -11.20 -19.08 1.52
N TRP A 170 -10.26 -18.85 0.60
CA TRP A 170 -10.09 -17.56 -0.08
C TRP A 170 -10.52 -17.59 -1.54
N GLU A 171 -10.94 -16.45 -2.01
CA GLU A 171 -11.17 -16.13 -3.41
C GLU A 171 -10.43 -14.85 -3.79
N PHE A 172 -9.85 -14.83 -4.99
CA PHE A 172 -9.06 -13.72 -5.47
C PHE A 172 -9.62 -13.17 -6.78
N TYR A 173 -9.64 -11.83 -6.90
CA TYR A 173 -10.20 -11.12 -8.05
C TYR A 173 -9.21 -10.00 -8.46
N PRO A 174 -8.24 -10.29 -9.33
CA PRO A 174 -7.35 -9.28 -9.88
C PRO A 174 -8.10 -8.41 -10.89
N VAL A 175 -7.96 -7.09 -10.77
CA VAL A 175 -8.55 -6.11 -11.69
C VAL A 175 -7.50 -5.06 -12.03
N SER A 176 -7.29 -4.79 -13.33
CA SER A 176 -6.42 -3.71 -13.79
C SER A 176 -6.92 -2.36 -13.27
N THR A 177 -6.00 -1.50 -12.86
CA THR A 177 -6.33 -0.14 -12.42
C THR A 177 -6.96 0.70 -13.53
N ASP A 178 -6.60 0.47 -14.79
CA ASP A 178 -7.20 1.19 -15.92
C ASP A 178 -8.69 0.84 -16.05
N ILE A 179 -9.03 -0.46 -16.00
CA ILE A 179 -10.43 -0.94 -16.01
C ILE A 179 -11.18 -0.34 -14.79
N LEU A 180 -10.54 -0.34 -13.62
CA LEU A 180 -11.14 0.21 -12.41
C LEU A 180 -11.40 1.72 -12.55
N ASN A 181 -10.46 2.47 -13.11
CA ASN A 181 -10.58 3.91 -13.31
C ASN A 181 -11.70 4.29 -14.28
N GLU A 182 -11.89 3.51 -15.33
CA GLU A 182 -12.98 3.71 -16.29
C GLU A 182 -14.35 3.40 -15.68
N ALA A 183 -14.44 2.29 -14.95
CA ALA A 183 -15.72 1.75 -14.48
C ALA A 183 -16.26 2.43 -13.24
N VAL A 184 -15.40 3.02 -12.38
CA VAL A 184 -15.79 3.52 -11.05
C VAL A 184 -15.22 4.92 -10.74
N LYS A 185 -15.25 5.81 -11.73
CA LYS A 185 -14.80 7.21 -11.59
C LYS A 185 -15.33 7.86 -10.30
N GLY A 186 -14.42 8.41 -9.47
CA GLY A 186 -14.78 9.16 -8.26
C GLY A 186 -15.36 8.32 -7.11
N GLN A 187 -15.56 7.02 -7.27
CA GLN A 187 -16.04 6.15 -6.20
C GLN A 187 -14.89 5.84 -5.21
N LYS A 188 -15.25 5.85 -3.92
CA LYS A 188 -14.31 5.52 -2.83
C LYS A 188 -14.39 4.06 -2.40
N THR A 189 -15.46 3.36 -2.77
CA THR A 189 -15.67 1.96 -2.42
C THR A 189 -16.29 1.19 -3.57
N ILE A 190 -16.05 -0.13 -3.60
CA ILE A 190 -16.62 -1.06 -4.58
C ILE A 190 -17.16 -2.30 -3.87
N CYS A 191 -18.29 -2.84 -4.32
CA CYS A 191 -18.86 -4.08 -3.80
C CYS A 191 -18.36 -5.30 -4.59
N LEU A 192 -18.48 -6.50 -3.99
CA LEU A 192 -18.02 -7.74 -4.61
C LEU A 192 -18.66 -8.01 -5.97
N ALA A 193 -19.96 -7.79 -6.12
CA ALA A 193 -20.65 -8.02 -7.40
C ALA A 193 -20.01 -7.19 -8.53
N ARG A 194 -19.68 -5.92 -8.27
CA ARG A 194 -19.01 -5.09 -9.27
C ARG A 194 -17.56 -5.52 -9.52
N VAL A 195 -16.84 -5.96 -8.47
CA VAL A 195 -15.48 -6.53 -8.61
C VAL A 195 -15.52 -7.76 -9.50
N THR A 196 -16.47 -8.69 -9.27
CA THR A 196 -16.63 -9.91 -10.08
C THR A 196 -16.90 -9.58 -11.55
N GLU A 197 -17.76 -8.59 -11.80
CA GLU A 197 -18.06 -8.12 -13.16
C GLU A 197 -16.81 -7.56 -13.85
N LEU A 198 -16.05 -6.70 -13.18
CA LEU A 198 -14.84 -6.08 -13.74
C LEU A 198 -13.68 -7.07 -13.90
N CYS A 199 -13.60 -8.07 -13.05
CA CYS A 199 -12.62 -9.15 -13.15
C CYS A 199 -12.89 -10.02 -14.39
N GLY A 200 -14.15 -10.11 -14.83
CA GLY A 200 -14.61 -10.82 -16.04
C GLY A 200 -14.47 -12.34 -15.99
N ARG A 201 -13.45 -12.85 -15.32
CA ARG A 201 -13.18 -14.26 -15.03
C ARG A 201 -12.83 -14.41 -13.55
N GLY A 202 -13.17 -15.49 -12.94
CA GLY A 202 -12.91 -15.73 -11.51
C GLY A 202 -14.18 -16.15 -10.77
N PRO A 203 -14.11 -16.42 -9.46
CA PRO A 203 -12.94 -16.22 -8.60
C PRO A 203 -11.75 -17.09 -8.96
N PHE A 204 -10.54 -16.62 -8.63
CA PHE A 204 -9.32 -17.38 -8.79
C PHE A 204 -8.89 -18.00 -7.47
N THR A 205 -8.25 -19.20 -7.53
CA THR A 205 -7.58 -19.82 -6.39
C THR A 205 -6.16 -19.29 -6.25
N TYR A 206 -5.50 -19.60 -5.13
CA TYR A 206 -4.10 -19.24 -4.91
C TYR A 206 -3.17 -19.72 -6.04
N GLN A 207 -3.35 -20.96 -6.51
CA GLN A 207 -2.53 -21.56 -7.56
C GLN A 207 -2.66 -20.84 -8.91
N MET A 208 -3.80 -20.18 -9.13
CA MET A 208 -4.07 -19.44 -10.37
C MET A 208 -3.69 -17.95 -10.25
N LEU A 209 -3.44 -17.46 -9.04
CA LEU A 209 -3.38 -16.03 -8.72
C LEU A 209 -2.30 -15.30 -9.50
N ARG A 210 -1.06 -15.83 -9.54
CA ARG A 210 0.05 -15.20 -10.28
C ARG A 210 -0.32 -14.96 -11.74
N LYS A 211 -0.81 -16.01 -12.41
CA LYS A 211 -1.21 -15.93 -13.82
C LYS A 211 -2.32 -14.89 -14.01
N ALA A 212 -3.32 -14.91 -13.15
CA ALA A 212 -4.45 -13.99 -13.23
C ALA A 212 -4.04 -12.53 -13.00
N VAL A 213 -3.10 -12.25 -12.11
CA VAL A 213 -2.55 -10.88 -11.89
C VAL A 213 -1.80 -10.40 -13.12
N VAL A 214 -0.94 -11.24 -13.73
CA VAL A 214 -0.20 -10.88 -14.95
C VAL A 214 -1.16 -10.62 -16.10
N GLU A 215 -2.19 -11.46 -16.30
CA GLU A 215 -3.21 -11.27 -17.33
C GLU A 215 -4.02 -9.98 -17.10
N ALA A 216 -4.40 -9.67 -15.86
CA ALA A 216 -5.08 -8.43 -15.51
C ALA A 216 -4.21 -7.21 -15.82
N TRP A 217 -2.92 -7.26 -15.53
CA TRP A 217 -1.98 -6.19 -15.85
C TRP A 217 -1.84 -5.97 -17.36
N GLN A 218 -1.74 -7.06 -18.13
CA GLN A 218 -1.62 -6.99 -19.58
C GLN A 218 -2.89 -6.48 -20.29
N SER A 219 -4.06 -6.70 -19.69
CA SER A 219 -5.35 -6.23 -20.21
C SER A 219 -5.62 -4.75 -19.96
N GLY A 220 -4.97 -4.14 -18.96
CA GLY A 220 -4.94 -2.70 -18.77
C GLY A 220 -3.99 -2.09 -19.79
N GLY A 221 -4.45 -1.22 -20.67
CA GLY A 221 -3.69 -0.67 -21.79
C GLY A 221 -2.30 -0.15 -21.42
N THR A 222 -1.38 -0.35 -22.31
CA THR A 222 0.08 -0.13 -22.28
C THR A 222 0.55 1.16 -21.60
N ARG A 223 0.80 1.16 -20.30
CA ARG A 223 1.84 2.02 -19.71
C ARG A 223 3.16 1.24 -19.72
N ARG A 224 3.96 1.44 -20.76
CA ARG A 224 5.38 1.04 -20.74
C ARG A 224 6.07 1.91 -19.69
N TYR A 225 6.37 1.34 -18.52
CA TYR A 225 7.16 2.02 -17.52
C TYR A 225 8.61 2.10 -17.97
N ASP A 226 9.18 3.30 -17.86
CA ASP A 226 10.61 3.51 -17.98
C ASP A 226 11.29 2.85 -16.75
N LYS A 227 12.27 1.96 -16.99
CA LYS A 227 13.02 1.25 -15.94
C LYS A 227 13.66 2.17 -14.90
N ALA A 228 13.79 3.47 -15.19
CA ALA A 228 14.37 4.48 -14.32
C ALA A 228 13.49 4.83 -13.10
N GLU A 229 12.15 4.68 -13.19
CA GLU A 229 11.27 4.95 -12.03
C GLU A 229 11.30 3.86 -10.96
N VAL A 230 11.65 2.62 -11.32
CA VAL A 230 11.67 1.47 -10.40
C VAL A 230 12.85 1.53 -9.43
N LEU A 231 13.94 2.17 -9.80
CA LEU A 231 15.17 2.28 -8.97
C LEU A 231 15.10 3.39 -7.92
N ALA A 232 14.14 4.31 -7.99
CA ALA A 232 14.00 5.43 -7.05
C ALA A 232 13.18 5.08 -5.77
N VAL A 233 12.67 3.83 -5.65
CA VAL A 233 11.80 3.37 -4.54
C VAL A 233 12.52 2.39 -3.60
N ARG A 234 13.85 2.27 -3.73
CA ARG A 234 14.69 1.49 -2.79
C ARG A 234 15.37 2.36 -1.76
#